data_7e72aee259c4cb4f93b0e898737aa9fd
#
_entry.id   7e72aee259c4cb4f93b0e898737aa9fd
#
_cell.length_a   1.000
_cell.length_b   1.000
_cell.length_c   1.000
_cell.angle_alpha   90.00
_cell.angle_beta   90.00
_cell.angle_gamma   90.00
#
_symmetry.space_group_name_H-M   'P 1'
#
loop_
_entity.id
_entity.type
_entity.pdbx_description
1 polymer ?
#
loop_
_entity_poly.entity_id
_entity_poly.type
_entity_poly.pdbx_seq_one_letter_code
_entity_poly.pdbx_strand_id
1 'polypeptide(L)'
;EIASCLVGSEMCIRDSCMEFPELPLGGNYEPDTFKLYFADTGLLVSMLDDESQEDLRANKNLGVYKGALYENMVGEALIKQGYKLFYYKKEDSTLEADFFIRSTASLIPVEVKAKSGRAKSMKTLITSDHYPDIRYGIKLSKNNIGHEDRIYTFPYFCTFLLKRFMAGFHAEEEAE
;
A
#
# COMPACT_ATOMS: atom_id res chain seq x y z
N GLU A 1 13.43 -1.94 21.40
CA GLU A 1 14.84 -1.52 21.18
C GLU A 1 15.29 -1.72 19.72
N ILE A 2 14.99 -2.86 19.08
CA ILE A 2 15.34 -3.11 17.66
C ILE A 2 14.68 -2.10 16.72
N ALA A 3 13.41 -1.76 16.93
CA ALA A 3 12.68 -0.79 16.10
C ALA A 3 13.26 0.63 16.19
N SER A 4 13.77 1.04 17.37
CA SER A 4 14.38 2.35 17.58
C SER A 4 15.74 2.48 16.88
N CYS A 5 16.55 1.40 16.84
CA CYS A 5 17.82 1.37 16.12
C CYS A 5 17.66 1.38 14.58
N LEU A 6 16.62 0.73 14.08
CA LEU A 6 16.40 0.60 12.63
C LEU A 6 15.77 1.86 12.01
N VAL A 7 14.91 2.57 12.72
CA VAL A 7 14.27 3.82 12.25
C VAL A 7 15.27 4.98 12.06
N GLY A 8 16.43 4.93 12.71
CA GLY A 8 17.50 5.92 12.54
C GLY A 8 18.54 5.58 11.46
N SER A 9 18.46 4.40 10.83
CA SER A 9 19.52 3.87 9.97
C SER A 9 19.23 3.94 8.46
N GLU A 10 18.18 4.60 8.00
CA GLU A 10 17.70 4.59 6.60
C GLU A 10 17.34 3.17 6.07
N MET A 11 17.42 2.13 6.90
CA MET A 11 17.12 0.75 6.53
C MET A 11 15.64 0.40 6.67
N CYS A 12 14.88 1.20 7.43
CA CYS A 12 13.46 1.00 7.68
C CYS A 12 12.62 2.20 7.28
N ILE A 13 11.47 1.90 6.71
CA ILE A 13 10.43 2.83 6.33
C ILE A 13 9.31 2.71 7.37
N ARG A 14 8.94 3.82 7.98
CA ARG A 14 7.78 3.90 8.86
C ARG A 14 6.54 4.30 8.07
N ASP A 15 5.50 3.52 8.19
CA ASP A 15 4.15 3.82 7.72
C ASP A 15 3.27 4.22 8.90
N SER A 16 2.45 5.25 8.75
CA SER A 16 1.61 5.79 9.84
C SER A 16 0.16 5.32 9.71
N CYS A 17 -0.41 4.85 10.82
CA CYS A 17 -1.83 4.53 10.89
C CYS A 17 -2.67 5.81 10.84
N MET A 18 -3.68 5.86 10.00
CA MET A 18 -4.65 6.95 10.00
C MET A 18 -5.75 6.64 11.02
N GLU A 19 -6.12 7.62 11.83
CA GLU A 19 -7.30 7.53 12.71
C GLU A 19 -8.57 7.43 11.86
N PHE A 20 -8.62 8.24 10.81
CA PHE A 20 -9.68 8.25 9.83
C PHE A 20 -9.13 8.59 8.44
N PRO A 21 -9.56 7.90 7.35
CA PRO A 21 -9.02 8.13 6.01
C PRO A 21 -9.66 9.37 5.35
N GLU A 22 -9.13 10.53 5.70
CA GLU A 22 -9.51 11.84 5.15
C GLU A 22 -8.29 12.72 4.88
N LEU A 23 -8.49 13.82 4.19
CA LEU A 23 -7.46 14.84 3.97
C LEU A 23 -7.51 15.92 5.07
N PRO A 24 -6.37 16.47 5.52
CA PRO A 24 -5.01 16.20 5.06
C PRO A 24 -4.38 14.97 5.75
N LEU A 25 -3.65 14.14 5.00
CA LEU A 25 -3.01 12.92 5.50
C LEU A 25 -2.14 13.11 6.75
N GLY A 26 -1.42 14.21 6.85
CA GLY A 26 -0.50 14.48 7.96
C GLY A 26 -1.14 15.06 9.21
N GLY A 27 -2.46 15.31 9.21
CA GLY A 27 -3.20 15.89 10.34
C GLY A 27 -4.03 14.88 11.13
N ASN A 28 -4.11 13.66 10.66
CA ASN A 28 -5.06 12.66 11.16
C ASN A 28 -4.40 11.27 11.19
N TYR A 29 -3.45 11.06 12.11
CA TYR A 29 -2.78 9.77 12.28
C TYR A 29 -2.48 9.51 13.76
N GLU A 30 -2.44 8.23 14.13
CA GLU A 30 -2.08 7.75 15.46
C GLU A 30 -0.55 7.73 15.62
N PRO A 31 0.04 8.51 16.55
CA PRO A 31 1.49 8.61 16.69
C PRO A 31 2.17 7.28 17.07
N ASP A 32 1.47 6.44 17.83
CA ASP A 32 2.00 5.21 18.43
C ASP A 32 1.67 3.95 17.63
N THR A 33 0.83 4.08 16.58
CA THR A 33 0.42 2.96 15.73
C THR A 33 1.05 3.09 14.36
N PHE A 34 1.92 2.14 14.00
CA PHE A 34 2.65 2.18 12.75
C PHE A 34 3.04 0.78 12.26
N LYS A 35 3.27 0.66 10.97
CA LYS A 35 3.95 -0.49 10.35
C LYS A 35 5.39 -0.13 10.03
N LEU A 36 6.26 -1.14 9.97
CA LEU A 36 7.64 -0.99 9.52
C LEU A 36 7.87 -1.85 8.29
N TYR A 37 8.49 -1.25 7.28
CA TYR A 37 8.95 -1.91 6.08
C TYR A 37 10.46 -1.77 5.96
N PHE A 38 11.11 -2.70 5.29
CA PHE A 38 12.51 -2.57 4.91
C PHE A 38 12.65 -1.68 3.68
N ALA A 39 13.63 -0.80 3.69
CA ALA A 39 13.95 0.06 2.55
C ALA A 39 14.49 -0.72 1.32
N ASP A 40 14.84 -1.98 1.53
CA ASP A 40 15.25 -2.94 0.51
C ASP A 40 14.60 -4.31 0.80
N THR A 41 13.77 -4.76 -0.13
CA THR A 41 13.07 -6.05 0.00
C THR A 41 14.06 -7.23 -0.07
N GLY A 42 15.21 -7.09 -0.73
CA GLY A 42 16.28 -8.10 -0.72
C GLY A 42 16.87 -8.29 0.67
N LEU A 43 17.02 -7.20 1.44
CA LEU A 43 17.44 -7.27 2.84
C LEU A 43 16.41 -8.04 3.68
N LEU A 44 15.13 -7.76 3.53
CA LEU A 44 14.06 -8.51 4.18
C LEU A 44 14.13 -10.02 3.87
N VAL A 45 14.34 -10.37 2.59
CA VAL A 45 14.49 -11.78 2.16
C VAL A 45 15.75 -12.42 2.77
N SER A 46 16.85 -11.69 2.87
CA SER A 46 18.12 -12.21 3.44
C SER A 46 18.03 -12.53 4.93
N MET A 47 17.05 -11.96 5.63
CA MET A 47 16.81 -12.23 7.07
C MET A 47 15.93 -13.47 7.29
N LEU A 48 15.37 -14.06 6.25
CA LEU A 48 14.66 -15.34 6.36
C LEU A 48 15.67 -16.48 6.53
N ASP A 49 15.22 -17.55 7.20
CA ASP A 49 15.99 -18.78 7.26
C ASP A 49 16.22 -19.41 5.88
N ASP A 50 17.23 -20.26 5.75
CA ASP A 50 17.65 -20.84 4.48
C ASP A 50 16.52 -21.64 3.81
N GLU A 51 15.72 -22.36 4.58
CA GLU A 51 14.59 -23.16 4.09
C GLU A 51 13.50 -22.26 3.50
N SER A 52 13.17 -21.14 4.16
CA SER A 52 12.22 -20.15 3.66
C SER A 52 12.71 -19.46 2.39
N GLN A 53 14.02 -19.17 2.30
CA GLN A 53 14.61 -18.61 1.08
C GLN A 53 14.55 -19.60 -0.10
N GLU A 54 14.83 -20.88 0.15
CA GLU A 54 14.70 -21.93 -0.87
C GLU A 54 13.25 -22.10 -1.33
N ASP A 55 12.31 -22.06 -0.40
CA ASP A 55 10.89 -22.14 -0.70
C ASP A 55 10.40 -20.96 -1.54
N LEU A 56 10.94 -19.75 -1.28
CA LEU A 56 10.69 -18.58 -2.13
C LEU A 56 11.23 -18.78 -3.55
N ARG A 57 12.47 -19.25 -3.70
CA ARG A 57 13.09 -19.54 -5.01
C ARG A 57 12.31 -20.62 -5.77
N ALA A 58 11.86 -21.64 -5.06
CA ALA A 58 11.05 -22.73 -5.62
C ALA A 58 9.59 -22.32 -5.91
N ASN A 59 9.21 -21.06 -5.62
CA ASN A 59 7.84 -20.55 -5.73
C ASN A 59 6.80 -21.41 -5.01
N LYS A 60 7.19 -22.04 -3.90
CA LYS A 60 6.29 -22.82 -3.05
C LYS A 60 5.26 -21.91 -2.36
N ASN A 61 4.22 -22.52 -1.82
CA ASN A 61 3.08 -21.78 -1.25
C ASN A 61 3.41 -21.16 0.12
N LEU A 62 4.09 -20.05 0.14
CA LEU A 62 4.44 -19.25 1.32
C LEU A 62 3.38 -18.18 1.57
N GLY A 63 2.13 -18.56 1.73
CA GLY A 63 0.96 -17.65 1.71
C GLY A 63 1.10 -16.38 2.56
N VAL A 64 1.65 -16.50 3.78
CA VAL A 64 1.87 -15.37 4.70
C VAL A 64 3.06 -14.53 4.25
N TYR A 65 4.22 -15.15 4.00
CA TYR A 65 5.44 -14.44 3.60
C TYR A 65 5.27 -13.68 2.27
N LYS A 66 4.59 -14.29 1.28
CA LYS A 66 4.33 -13.60 0.00
C LYS A 66 3.52 -12.32 0.16
N GLY A 67 2.53 -12.32 1.05
CA GLY A 67 1.76 -11.11 1.34
C GLY A 67 2.66 -9.99 1.85
N ALA A 68 3.43 -10.27 2.90
CA ALA A 68 4.35 -9.31 3.52
C ALA A 68 5.45 -8.83 2.56
N LEU A 69 6.02 -9.74 1.74
CA LEU A 69 7.05 -9.38 0.75
C LEU A 69 6.50 -8.47 -0.34
N TYR A 70 5.30 -8.74 -0.87
CA TYR A 70 4.70 -7.86 -1.88
C TYR A 70 4.32 -6.50 -1.29
N GLU A 71 3.81 -6.47 -0.06
CA GLU A 71 3.49 -5.22 0.64
C GLU A 71 4.77 -4.40 0.87
N ASN A 72 5.86 -5.03 1.34
CA ASN A 72 7.16 -4.38 1.50
C ASN A 72 7.69 -3.81 0.17
N MET A 73 7.66 -4.61 -0.91
CA MET A 73 8.11 -4.19 -2.23
C MET A 73 7.32 -2.98 -2.75
N VAL A 74 6.03 -2.95 -2.53
CA VAL A 74 5.17 -1.83 -2.91
C VAL A 74 5.47 -0.60 -2.06
N GLY A 75 5.58 -0.74 -0.73
CA GLY A 75 5.95 0.34 0.18
C GLY A 75 7.30 0.97 -0.19
N GLU A 76 8.32 0.14 -0.43
CA GLU A 76 9.64 0.56 -0.94
C GLU A 76 9.51 1.37 -2.25
N ALA A 77 8.75 0.86 -3.22
CA ALA A 77 8.56 1.51 -4.50
C ALA A 77 7.81 2.85 -4.39
N LEU A 78 6.83 2.97 -3.49
CA LEU A 78 6.10 4.21 -3.23
C LEU A 78 7.02 5.27 -2.59
N ILE A 79 7.82 4.89 -1.59
CA ILE A 79 8.80 5.83 -0.97
C ILE A 79 9.81 6.33 -2.00
N LYS A 80 10.34 5.46 -2.85
CA LYS A 80 11.28 5.84 -3.93
C LYS A 80 10.67 6.82 -4.94
N GLN A 81 9.34 6.87 -5.05
CA GLN A 81 8.60 7.85 -5.83
C GLN A 81 8.30 9.15 -5.06
N GLY A 82 8.68 9.22 -3.77
CA GLY A 82 8.51 10.39 -2.91
C GLY A 82 7.16 10.45 -2.18
N TYR A 83 6.41 9.34 -2.13
CA TYR A 83 5.21 9.26 -1.30
C TYR A 83 5.58 9.06 0.17
N LYS A 84 4.82 9.69 1.07
CA LYS A 84 4.77 9.30 2.48
C LYS A 84 3.77 8.16 2.62
N LEU A 85 4.09 7.15 3.42
CA LEU A 85 3.22 6.01 3.60
C LEU A 85 2.21 6.28 4.72
N PHE A 86 0.97 5.96 4.44
CA PHE A 86 -0.13 5.94 5.38
C PHE A 86 -0.97 4.71 5.10
N TYR A 87 -1.47 4.05 6.14
CA TYR A 87 -2.42 2.94 6.05
C TYR A 87 -3.63 3.20 6.94
N TYR A 88 -4.66 2.41 6.79
CA TYR A 88 -5.84 2.48 7.64
C TYR A 88 -6.27 1.09 8.06
N LYS A 89 -6.60 0.95 9.32
CA LYS A 89 -7.20 -0.26 9.88
C LYS A 89 -8.24 0.15 10.90
N LYS A 90 -9.50 -0.11 10.59
CA LYS A 90 -10.60 0.18 11.50
C LYS A 90 -10.61 -0.84 12.64
N GLU A 91 -10.64 -0.37 13.88
CA GLU A 91 -10.81 -1.21 15.06
C GLU A 91 -12.07 -2.06 14.96
N ASP A 92 -12.03 -3.27 15.51
CA ASP A 92 -13.12 -4.24 15.53
C ASP A 92 -13.77 -4.54 14.16
N SER A 93 -13.00 -4.36 13.08
CA SER A 93 -13.47 -4.54 11.71
C SER A 93 -12.42 -5.20 10.83
N THR A 94 -12.87 -5.77 9.71
CA THR A 94 -11.99 -6.24 8.62
C THR A 94 -11.69 -5.14 7.59
N LEU A 95 -12.14 -3.89 7.86
CA LEU A 95 -11.92 -2.77 6.96
C LEU A 95 -10.50 -2.25 7.13
N GLU A 96 -9.68 -2.46 6.11
CA GLU A 96 -8.29 -2.01 6.07
C GLU A 96 -7.90 -1.62 4.64
N ALA A 97 -6.88 -0.77 4.52
CA ALA A 97 -6.19 -0.46 3.28
C ALA A 97 -4.70 -0.46 3.53
N ASP A 98 -3.94 -1.12 2.67
CA ASP A 98 -2.50 -1.32 2.86
C ASP A 98 -1.74 0.01 2.77
N PHE A 99 -2.08 0.87 1.79
CA PHE A 99 -1.50 2.20 1.64
C PHE A 99 -2.52 3.21 1.15
N PHE A 100 -2.17 4.50 1.30
CA PHE A 100 -2.88 5.61 0.67
C PHE A 100 -1.94 6.50 -0.13
N ILE A 101 -2.41 6.93 -1.29
CA ILE A 101 -1.76 7.94 -2.14
C ILE A 101 -2.69 9.15 -2.20
N ARG A 102 -2.12 10.34 -2.07
CA ARG A 102 -2.87 11.59 -2.26
C ARG A 102 -2.82 12.00 -3.73
N SER A 103 -3.98 12.28 -4.32
CA SER A 103 -4.19 13.13 -5.48
C SER A 103 -4.42 14.59 -5.04
N THR A 104 -4.68 15.52 -5.96
CA THR A 104 -4.93 16.94 -5.62
C THR A 104 -6.15 17.07 -4.70
N ALA A 105 -7.26 16.42 -5.06
CA ALA A 105 -8.55 16.53 -4.38
C ALA A 105 -9.04 15.20 -3.77
N SER A 106 -8.32 14.11 -3.95
CA SER A 106 -8.78 12.77 -3.57
C SER A 106 -7.74 11.99 -2.79
N LEU A 107 -8.23 11.11 -1.93
CA LEU A 107 -7.46 10.10 -1.22
C LEU A 107 -7.66 8.75 -1.89
N ILE A 108 -6.58 8.09 -2.27
CA ILE A 108 -6.62 6.87 -3.08
C ILE A 108 -6.06 5.71 -2.28
N PRO A 109 -6.90 4.76 -1.84
CA PRO A 109 -6.44 3.52 -1.23
C PRO A 109 -5.70 2.66 -2.26
N VAL A 110 -4.58 2.09 -1.84
CA VAL A 110 -3.78 1.12 -2.60
C VAL A 110 -3.80 -0.19 -1.85
N GLU A 111 -4.27 -1.23 -2.51
CA GLU A 111 -4.38 -2.59 -1.97
C GLU A 111 -3.40 -3.53 -2.66
N VAL A 112 -2.64 -4.29 -1.89
CA VAL A 112 -1.67 -5.27 -2.40
C VAL A 112 -2.21 -6.68 -2.21
N LYS A 113 -2.42 -7.43 -3.30
CA LYS A 113 -2.97 -8.78 -3.26
C LYS A 113 -2.00 -9.81 -3.80
N ALA A 114 -1.39 -10.59 -2.92
CA ALA A 114 -0.50 -11.71 -3.30
C ALA A 114 -1.21 -12.79 -4.14
N LYS A 115 -2.52 -12.92 -4.01
CA LYS A 115 -3.37 -13.82 -4.81
C LYS A 115 -4.47 -13.03 -5.49
N SER A 116 -5.07 -13.60 -6.54
CA SER A 116 -6.31 -13.05 -7.10
C SER A 116 -7.40 -13.06 -6.02
N GLY A 117 -7.92 -11.90 -5.68
CA GLY A 117 -8.93 -11.74 -4.63
C GLY A 117 -9.76 -10.47 -4.85
N ARG A 118 -10.93 -10.42 -4.22
CA ARG A 118 -11.80 -9.25 -4.23
C ARG A 118 -11.25 -8.21 -3.25
N ALA A 119 -11.20 -6.96 -3.64
CA ALA A 119 -10.83 -5.82 -2.79
C ALA A 119 -12.08 -5.32 -2.03
N LYS A 120 -12.58 -6.12 -1.07
CA LYS A 120 -13.83 -5.79 -0.36
C LYS A 120 -13.72 -4.50 0.45
N SER A 121 -12.64 -4.35 1.22
CA SER A 121 -12.37 -3.14 2.00
C SER A 121 -12.30 -1.90 1.12
N MET A 122 -11.57 -1.98 0.02
CA MET A 122 -11.46 -0.89 -0.95
C MET A 122 -12.82 -0.54 -1.54
N LYS A 123 -13.64 -1.53 -1.92
CA LYS A 123 -15.00 -1.27 -2.43
C LYS A 123 -15.85 -0.56 -1.38
N THR A 124 -15.77 -0.94 -0.11
CA THR A 124 -16.46 -0.27 1.00
C THR A 124 -15.98 1.18 1.15
N LEU A 125 -14.67 1.42 1.12
CA LEU A 125 -14.10 2.76 1.21
C LEU A 125 -14.59 3.69 0.06
N ILE A 126 -14.65 3.17 -1.17
CA ILE A 126 -15.06 3.93 -2.37
C ILE A 126 -16.57 4.22 -2.40
N THR A 127 -17.40 3.33 -1.85
CA THR A 127 -18.86 3.42 -1.99
C THR A 127 -19.57 4.02 -0.78
N SER A 128 -18.87 4.17 0.34
CA SER A 128 -19.45 4.69 1.57
C SER A 128 -19.39 6.21 1.61
N ASP A 129 -20.51 6.86 1.91
CA ASP A 129 -20.59 8.30 2.13
C ASP A 129 -19.79 8.77 3.36
N HIS A 130 -19.33 7.84 4.20
CA HIS A 130 -18.43 8.15 5.32
C HIS A 130 -17.03 8.56 4.89
N TYR A 131 -16.61 8.25 3.65
CA TYR A 131 -15.28 8.53 3.14
C TYR A 131 -15.34 9.39 1.87
N PRO A 132 -15.78 10.65 1.99
CA PRO A 132 -16.08 11.51 0.82
C PRO A 132 -14.85 11.83 -0.04
N ASP A 133 -13.65 11.78 0.55
CA ASP A 133 -12.39 12.03 -0.16
C ASP A 133 -11.92 10.83 -1.00
N ILE A 134 -12.58 9.65 -0.87
CA ILE A 134 -12.20 8.42 -1.56
C ILE A 134 -13.16 8.14 -2.70
N ARG A 135 -12.73 8.42 -3.93
CA ARG A 135 -13.57 8.25 -5.14
C ARG A 135 -13.23 7.00 -5.94
N TYR A 136 -12.00 6.56 -5.93
CA TYR A 136 -11.45 5.40 -6.63
C TYR A 136 -10.29 4.79 -5.87
N GLY A 137 -9.83 3.62 -6.30
CA GLY A 137 -8.74 2.91 -5.66
C GLY A 137 -7.83 2.20 -6.64
N ILE A 138 -6.66 1.80 -6.16
CA ILE A 138 -5.65 1.08 -6.93
C ILE A 138 -5.42 -0.29 -6.30
N LYS A 139 -5.53 -1.34 -7.10
CA LYS A 139 -5.20 -2.71 -6.71
C LYS A 139 -3.94 -3.18 -7.43
N LEU A 140 -2.91 -3.52 -6.67
CA LEU A 140 -1.69 -4.13 -7.16
C LEU A 140 -1.76 -5.65 -6.97
N SER A 141 -1.60 -6.40 -8.04
CA SER A 141 -1.74 -7.85 -8.04
C SER A 141 -0.94 -8.50 -9.18
N LYS A 142 -1.04 -9.81 -9.31
CA LYS A 142 -0.48 -10.55 -10.45
C LYS A 142 -1.32 -10.39 -11.73
N ASN A 143 -2.48 -9.75 -11.67
CA ASN A 143 -3.37 -9.59 -12.81
C ASN A 143 -2.82 -8.53 -13.77
N ASN A 144 -3.29 -8.54 -15.01
CA ASN A 144 -2.99 -7.52 -15.99
C ASN A 144 -3.70 -6.19 -15.65
N ILE A 145 -3.34 -5.13 -16.37
CA ILE A 145 -3.98 -3.82 -16.26
C ILE A 145 -5.48 -3.96 -16.54
N GLY A 146 -6.30 -3.35 -15.70
CA GLY A 146 -7.76 -3.35 -15.82
C GLY A 146 -8.40 -2.26 -14.99
N HIS A 147 -9.67 -1.97 -15.28
CA HIS A 147 -10.49 -1.02 -14.54
C HIS A 147 -11.90 -1.57 -14.40
N GLU A 148 -12.40 -1.63 -13.18
CA GLU A 148 -13.75 -2.08 -12.86
C GLU A 148 -14.23 -1.44 -11.54
N ASP A 149 -15.46 -0.98 -11.48
CA ASP A 149 -16.08 -0.40 -10.28
C ASP A 149 -15.23 0.69 -9.60
N ARG A 150 -14.63 1.60 -10.37
CA ARG A 150 -13.73 2.66 -9.88
C ARG A 150 -12.44 2.12 -9.22
N ILE A 151 -12.06 0.87 -9.49
CA ILE A 151 -10.81 0.25 -9.05
C ILE A 151 -9.92 0.00 -10.26
N TYR A 152 -8.74 0.62 -10.26
CA TYR A 152 -7.70 0.39 -11.24
C TYR A 152 -6.82 -0.76 -10.78
N THR A 153 -6.65 -1.77 -11.59
CA THR A 153 -5.78 -2.92 -11.30
C THR A 153 -4.51 -2.81 -12.11
N PHE A 154 -3.36 -2.96 -11.44
CA PHE A 154 -2.05 -2.99 -12.08
C PHE A 154 -1.24 -4.20 -11.61
N PRO A 155 -0.36 -4.75 -12.50
CA PRO A 155 0.68 -5.67 -12.08
C PRO A 155 1.63 -5.00 -11.08
N TYR A 156 2.23 -5.75 -10.16
CA TYR A 156 3.18 -5.21 -9.17
C TYR A 156 4.32 -4.42 -9.79
N PHE A 157 4.87 -4.88 -10.93
CA PHE A 157 5.97 -4.20 -11.60
C PHE A 157 5.57 -2.84 -12.19
N CYS A 158 4.27 -2.50 -12.23
CA CYS A 158 3.80 -1.17 -12.62
C CYS A 158 3.79 -0.18 -11.45
N THR A 159 4.11 -0.60 -10.22
CA THR A 159 4.11 0.30 -9.05
C THR A 159 4.98 1.54 -9.29
N PHE A 160 6.12 1.42 -9.97
CA PHE A 160 6.99 2.55 -10.29
C PHE A 160 6.38 3.57 -11.29
N LEU A 161 5.30 3.20 -11.97
CA LEU A 161 4.56 4.07 -12.90
C LEU A 161 3.41 4.81 -12.23
N LEU A 162 3.06 4.50 -10.98
CA LEU A 162 1.89 5.07 -10.31
C LEU A 162 1.94 6.59 -10.25
N LYS A 163 3.10 7.18 -10.01
CA LYS A 163 3.24 8.65 -10.00
C LYS A 163 2.89 9.28 -11.35
N ARG A 164 3.30 8.65 -12.45
CA ARG A 164 2.97 9.10 -13.81
C ARG A 164 1.49 8.91 -14.11
N PHE A 165 0.93 7.78 -13.70
CA PHE A 165 -0.50 7.50 -13.84
C PHE A 165 -1.32 8.55 -13.07
N MET A 166 -0.95 8.84 -11.82
CA MET A 166 -1.61 9.84 -10.98
C MET A 166 -1.52 11.26 -11.54
N ALA A 167 -0.43 11.62 -12.23
CA ALA A 167 -0.33 12.92 -12.90
C ALA A 167 -1.38 13.09 -14.02
N GLY A 168 -1.82 12.00 -14.66
CA GLY A 168 -2.94 12.02 -15.60
C GLY A 168 -4.29 12.29 -14.92
N PHE A 169 -4.50 11.75 -13.73
CA PHE A 169 -5.72 12.01 -12.94
C PHE A 169 -5.82 13.46 -12.48
N HIS A 170 -4.72 14.10 -12.10
CA HIS A 170 -4.72 15.51 -11.72
C HIS A 170 -5.23 16.41 -12.85
N ALA A 171 -4.83 16.10 -14.08
CA ALA A 171 -5.27 16.87 -15.25
C ALA A 171 -6.77 16.70 -15.54
N GLU A 172 -7.37 15.57 -15.21
CA GLU A 172 -8.82 15.32 -15.37
C GLU A 172 -9.62 15.98 -14.23
N GLU A 173 -9.14 15.90 -12.97
CA GLU A 173 -9.78 16.54 -11.81
C GLU A 173 -9.78 18.08 -11.87
N GLU A 174 -8.81 18.71 -12.53
CA GLU A 174 -8.76 20.16 -12.75
C GLU A 174 -9.62 20.62 -13.92
N ALA A 175 -10.09 19.71 -14.76
CA ALA A 175 -10.91 20.01 -15.93
C ALA A 175 -12.44 19.89 -15.68
N GLU A 176 -12.84 19.30 -14.54
CA GLU A 176 -14.24 19.20 -14.07
C GLU A 176 -14.58 20.36 -13.11
#